data_8329b44ee4ea1c5733959d7053fcd1a5
#
_entry.id   8329b44ee4ea1c5733959d7053fcd1a5
#
_cell.length_a   1.000
_cell.length_b   1.000
_cell.length_c   1.000
_cell.angle_alpha   90.00
_cell.angle_beta   90.00
_cell.angle_gamma   90.00
#
_symmetry.space_group_name_H-M   'P 1'
#
loop_
_entity.id
_entity.type
_entity.pdbx_description
1 polymer ?
#
loop_
_entity_poly.entity_id
_entity_poly.type
_entity_poly.pdbx_seq_one_letter_code
_entity_poly.pdbx_strand_id
1 'polypeptide(L)'
;MDLDFDVVDLGPADHVAEGETAPDFTRPLVNDEFWEDVVLSDLAADGPVALVFHPMDGAFPATYVWNEIRDREWSTYETAVVGVSISDPYAHRRLIEERGIDHRLYADPGNGVAEAFGIAHDLDGMAGFSEPRPAVFVLETDLTVAWAWVAEQWPDFPDYDAVEDAIEAVEPRAAAEA
;
A
#
# COMPACT_ATOMS: atom_id res chain seq x y z
N MET A 1 23.34 12.43 -10.03
CA MET A 1 22.47 13.63 -10.19
C MET A 1 21.63 13.70 -8.94
N ASP A 2 22.00 14.57 -8.03
CA ASP A 2 21.17 14.83 -6.86
C ASP A 2 19.93 15.54 -7.36
N LEU A 3 18.82 14.81 -7.41
CA LEU A 3 17.52 15.42 -7.64
C LEU A 3 17.15 16.08 -6.31
N ASP A 4 17.38 17.37 -6.25
CA ASP A 4 17.02 18.20 -5.11
C ASP A 4 15.50 18.41 -5.16
N PHE A 5 14.75 17.47 -4.58
CA PHE A 5 13.31 17.62 -4.43
C PHE A 5 13.03 18.43 -3.17
N ASP A 6 12.20 19.45 -3.32
CA ASP A 6 11.68 20.17 -2.16
C ASP A 6 10.87 19.19 -1.31
N VAL A 7 11.36 18.89 -0.12
CA VAL A 7 10.68 18.00 0.84
C VAL A 7 9.81 18.85 1.75
N VAL A 8 8.52 18.49 1.81
CA VAL A 8 7.54 19.16 2.67
C VAL A 8 7.33 18.32 3.91
N ASP A 9 7.40 18.93 5.09
CA ASP A 9 7.07 18.29 6.37
C ASP A 9 5.55 18.17 6.47
N LEU A 10 5.06 16.95 6.66
CA LEU A 10 3.63 16.66 6.85
C LEU A 10 3.24 16.56 8.32
N GLY A 11 4.24 16.45 9.20
CA GLY A 11 4.02 16.13 10.60
C GLY A 11 3.55 14.69 10.82
N PRO A 12 3.39 14.26 12.09
CA PRO A 12 2.89 12.93 12.41
C PRO A 12 1.42 12.79 12.02
N ALA A 13 1.03 11.57 11.62
CA ALA A 13 -0.36 11.22 11.35
C ALA A 13 -0.94 10.45 12.54
N ASP A 14 -2.21 10.69 12.85
CA ASP A 14 -2.96 9.89 13.82
C ASP A 14 -3.53 8.65 13.12
N HIS A 15 -2.63 7.77 12.70
CA HIS A 15 -2.98 6.58 11.95
C HIS A 15 -3.26 5.37 12.85
N VAL A 16 -3.90 4.34 12.28
CA VAL A 16 -4.09 3.08 12.99
C VAL A 16 -2.72 2.53 13.41
N ALA A 17 -2.60 2.14 14.68
CA ALA A 17 -1.33 1.76 15.29
C ALA A 17 -1.11 0.24 15.28
N GLU A 18 0.14 -0.15 15.44
CA GLU A 18 0.50 -1.55 15.68
C GLU A 18 -0.28 -2.11 16.88
N GLY A 19 -0.80 -3.31 16.74
CA GLY A 19 -1.63 -3.98 17.74
C GLY A 19 -3.12 -3.66 17.65
N GLU A 20 -3.50 -2.60 16.93
CA GLU A 20 -4.91 -2.29 16.68
C GLU A 20 -5.43 -3.10 15.48
N THR A 21 -6.75 -3.24 15.39
CA THR A 21 -7.40 -3.85 14.23
C THR A 21 -7.54 -2.80 13.13
N ALA A 22 -7.03 -3.13 11.93
CA ALA A 22 -7.17 -2.25 10.78
C ALA A 22 -8.65 -2.14 10.35
N PRO A 23 -9.07 -0.98 9.84
CA PRO A 23 -10.40 -0.84 9.25
C PRO A 23 -10.61 -1.82 8.09
N ASP A 24 -11.75 -2.48 8.06
CA ASP A 24 -12.15 -3.30 6.92
C ASP A 24 -12.78 -2.41 5.84
N PHE A 25 -12.67 -2.83 4.60
CA PHE A 25 -13.28 -2.10 3.49
C PHE A 25 -13.54 -3.02 2.30
N THR A 26 -14.40 -2.56 1.40
CA THR A 26 -14.67 -3.20 0.11
C THR A 26 -14.41 -2.19 -0.98
N ARG A 27 -13.52 -2.51 -1.92
CA ARG A 27 -13.20 -1.67 -3.08
C ARG A 27 -12.85 -2.56 -4.27
N PRO A 28 -12.90 -2.03 -5.48
CA PRO A 28 -12.42 -2.76 -6.65
C PRO A 28 -10.94 -3.11 -6.50
N LEU A 29 -10.64 -4.39 -6.61
CA LEU A 29 -9.27 -4.91 -6.61
C LEU A 29 -8.88 -5.26 -8.04
N VAL A 30 -7.88 -4.57 -8.57
CA VAL A 30 -7.52 -4.58 -9.99
C VAL A 30 -6.30 -5.46 -10.23
N ASN A 31 -6.39 -6.37 -11.19
CA ASN A 31 -5.25 -7.10 -11.74
C ASN A 31 -5.03 -6.72 -13.22
N ASP A 32 -4.20 -7.46 -13.93
CA ASP A 32 -3.86 -7.18 -15.33
C ASP A 32 -4.98 -7.53 -16.33
N GLU A 33 -6.01 -8.23 -15.88
CA GLU A 33 -7.12 -8.69 -16.74
C GLU A 33 -8.44 -8.00 -16.42
N PHE A 34 -8.82 -7.92 -15.14
CA PHE A 34 -10.10 -7.42 -14.71
C PHE A 34 -10.04 -6.85 -13.29
N TRP A 35 -11.17 -6.39 -12.80
CA TRP A 35 -11.36 -6.01 -11.39
C TRP A 35 -12.73 -6.46 -10.90
N GLU A 36 -12.80 -6.69 -9.60
CA GLU A 36 -14.03 -7.00 -8.88
C GLU A 36 -13.94 -6.42 -7.48
N ASP A 37 -15.07 -6.20 -6.85
CA ASP A 37 -15.09 -5.75 -5.47
C ASP A 37 -14.61 -6.86 -4.55
N VAL A 38 -13.60 -6.57 -3.74
CA VAL A 38 -13.03 -7.51 -2.77
C VAL A 38 -12.98 -6.88 -1.39
N VAL A 39 -13.50 -7.60 -0.41
CA VAL A 39 -13.45 -7.21 0.99
C VAL A 39 -12.06 -7.52 1.54
N LEU A 40 -11.43 -6.55 2.21
CA LEU A 40 -10.09 -6.75 2.76
C LEU A 40 -10.03 -7.95 3.71
N SER A 41 -11.02 -8.13 4.58
CA SER A 41 -11.05 -9.25 5.51
C SER A 41 -11.14 -10.61 4.81
N ASP A 42 -11.79 -10.69 3.65
CA ASP A 42 -11.81 -11.91 2.84
C ASP A 42 -10.43 -12.20 2.25
N LEU A 43 -9.73 -11.17 1.79
CA LEU A 43 -8.37 -11.29 1.29
C LEU A 43 -7.42 -11.75 2.40
N ALA A 44 -7.52 -11.16 3.57
CA ALA A 44 -6.69 -11.48 4.74
C ALA A 44 -6.99 -12.86 5.33
N ALA A 45 -8.18 -13.39 5.11
CA ALA A 45 -8.53 -14.74 5.55
C ALA A 45 -7.67 -15.82 4.88
N ASP A 46 -7.16 -15.56 3.68
CA ASP A 46 -6.30 -16.48 2.93
C ASP A 46 -4.81 -16.37 3.32
N GLY A 47 -4.43 -15.35 4.05
CA GLY A 47 -3.05 -15.10 4.48
C GLY A 47 -2.82 -13.65 4.87
N PRO A 48 -1.65 -13.32 5.45
CA PRO A 48 -1.31 -11.94 5.77
C PRO A 48 -1.34 -11.04 4.53
N VAL A 49 -1.54 -9.74 4.76
CA VAL A 49 -1.61 -8.73 3.70
C VAL A 49 -0.68 -7.57 4.03
N ALA A 50 0.10 -7.13 3.06
CA ALA A 50 0.83 -5.87 3.13
C ALA A 50 0.12 -4.85 2.24
N LEU A 51 -0.48 -3.84 2.84
CA LEU A 51 -1.10 -2.73 2.12
C LEU A 51 -0.06 -1.66 1.85
N VAL A 52 0.12 -1.32 0.58
CA VAL A 52 1.04 -0.26 0.15
C VAL A 52 0.20 0.89 -0.41
N PHE A 53 0.13 1.98 0.35
CA PHE A 53 -0.56 3.18 -0.09
C PHE A 53 0.37 4.05 -0.91
N HIS A 54 -0.09 4.48 -2.06
CA HIS A 54 0.58 5.49 -2.88
C HIS A 54 -0.42 6.57 -3.29
N PRO A 55 0.03 7.81 -3.57
CA PRO A 55 -0.90 8.92 -3.77
C PRO A 55 -1.81 8.74 -4.98
N MET A 56 -1.20 8.64 -6.15
CA MET A 56 -1.91 8.56 -7.43
C MET A 56 -1.01 7.86 -8.44
N ASP A 57 -1.60 7.04 -9.30
CA ASP A 57 -0.86 6.43 -10.41
C ASP A 57 -0.31 7.53 -11.33
N GLY A 58 0.90 7.33 -11.84
CA GLY A 58 1.57 8.33 -12.65
C GLY A 58 2.39 9.36 -11.86
N ALA A 59 2.16 9.51 -10.57
CA ALA A 59 3.06 10.27 -9.70
C ALA A 59 4.40 9.54 -9.57
N PHE A 60 5.50 10.29 -9.58
CA PHE A 60 6.81 9.64 -9.54
C PHE A 60 7.03 8.74 -8.30
N PRO A 61 6.54 9.09 -7.09
CA PRO A 61 6.70 8.21 -5.94
C PRO A 61 6.01 6.86 -6.12
N ALA A 62 4.84 6.81 -6.73
CA ALA A 62 4.15 5.56 -7.05
C ALA A 62 4.99 4.70 -7.99
N THR A 63 5.55 5.29 -9.03
CA THR A 63 6.42 4.60 -9.99
C THR A 63 7.65 4.01 -9.29
N TYR A 64 8.34 4.80 -8.46
CA TYR A 64 9.54 4.34 -7.77
C TYR A 64 9.25 3.21 -6.78
N VAL A 65 8.18 3.34 -5.99
CA VAL A 65 7.79 2.31 -5.02
C VAL A 65 7.50 0.98 -5.71
N TRP A 66 6.69 1.00 -6.76
CA TRP A 66 6.31 -0.24 -7.45
C TRP A 66 7.46 -0.84 -8.26
N ASN A 67 8.35 -0.02 -8.83
CA ASN A 67 9.57 -0.52 -9.44
C ASN A 67 10.46 -1.24 -8.42
N GLU A 68 10.63 -0.66 -7.23
CA GLU A 68 11.43 -1.27 -6.16
C GLU A 68 10.82 -2.57 -5.65
N ILE A 69 9.52 -2.60 -5.44
CA ILE A 69 8.78 -3.82 -5.03
C ILE A 69 8.93 -4.91 -6.07
N ARG A 70 8.79 -4.57 -7.36
CA ARG A 70 9.00 -5.53 -8.46
C ARG A 70 10.42 -6.06 -8.47
N ASP A 71 11.42 -5.18 -8.39
CA ASP A 71 12.83 -5.54 -8.49
C ASP A 71 13.30 -6.36 -7.28
N ARG A 72 12.66 -6.19 -6.13
CA ARG A 72 12.88 -7.00 -4.92
C ARG A 72 12.09 -8.31 -4.92
N GLU A 73 11.28 -8.56 -5.94
CA GLU A 73 10.53 -9.81 -6.11
C GLU A 73 9.57 -10.12 -4.95
N TRP A 74 8.88 -9.11 -4.43
CA TRP A 74 7.91 -9.30 -3.33
C TRP A 74 6.73 -10.19 -3.70
N SER A 75 6.52 -10.46 -4.99
CA SER A 75 5.53 -11.44 -5.45
C SER A 75 5.86 -12.88 -5.04
N THR A 76 7.08 -13.14 -4.57
CA THR A 76 7.49 -14.45 -4.07
C THR A 76 7.05 -14.72 -2.63
N TYR A 77 6.64 -13.68 -1.89
CA TYR A 77 6.07 -13.87 -0.55
C TYR A 77 4.70 -14.54 -0.61
N GLU A 78 4.35 -15.31 0.41
CA GLU A 78 2.99 -15.82 0.59
C GLU A 78 2.02 -14.71 1.03
N THR A 79 2.53 -13.69 1.71
CA THR A 79 1.79 -12.48 2.04
C THR A 79 1.35 -11.77 0.76
N ALA A 80 0.07 -11.43 0.66
CA ALA A 80 -0.43 -10.65 -0.47
C ALA A 80 0.02 -9.20 -0.32
N VAL A 81 0.85 -8.73 -1.24
CA VAL A 81 1.25 -7.32 -1.31
C VAL A 81 0.32 -6.61 -2.28
N VAL A 82 -0.51 -5.71 -1.79
CA VAL A 82 -1.51 -5.01 -2.59
C VAL A 82 -1.41 -3.51 -2.40
N GLY A 83 -1.61 -2.76 -3.49
CA GLY A 83 -1.60 -1.31 -3.47
C GLY A 83 -2.98 -0.74 -3.14
N VAL A 84 -3.00 0.50 -2.68
CA VAL A 84 -4.21 1.30 -2.50
C VAL A 84 -3.91 2.73 -2.93
N SER A 85 -4.72 3.29 -3.81
CA SER A 85 -4.65 4.71 -4.16
C SER A 85 -5.99 5.23 -4.67
N ILE A 86 -6.03 6.55 -4.92
CA ILE A 86 -7.22 7.22 -5.45
C ILE A 86 -7.42 7.03 -6.96
N SER A 87 -6.49 6.40 -7.65
CA SER A 87 -6.63 6.16 -9.08
C SER A 87 -7.76 5.17 -9.36
N ASP A 88 -8.42 5.33 -10.50
CA ASP A 88 -9.50 4.45 -10.92
C ASP A 88 -8.96 3.09 -11.43
N PRO A 89 -9.84 2.09 -11.64
CA PRO A 89 -9.41 0.77 -12.10
C PRO A 89 -8.69 0.79 -13.46
N TYR A 90 -9.03 1.69 -14.35
CA TYR A 90 -8.37 1.80 -15.67
C TYR A 90 -6.93 2.29 -15.51
N ALA A 91 -6.70 3.28 -14.66
CA ALA A 91 -5.35 3.77 -14.35
C ALA A 91 -4.50 2.71 -13.68
N HIS A 92 -5.06 1.98 -12.73
CA HIS A 92 -4.37 0.88 -12.05
C HIS A 92 -3.96 -0.23 -13.03
N ARG A 93 -4.87 -0.62 -13.91
CA ARG A 93 -4.57 -1.61 -14.94
C ARG A 93 -3.43 -1.16 -15.85
N ARG A 94 -3.44 0.10 -16.23
CA ARG A 94 -2.35 0.69 -17.05
C ARG A 94 -1.02 0.65 -16.31
N LEU A 95 -1.01 1.02 -15.02
CA LEU A 95 0.21 0.98 -14.21
C LEU A 95 0.76 -0.44 -14.12
N ILE A 96 -0.10 -1.42 -13.86
CA ILE A 96 0.27 -2.84 -13.79
C ILE A 96 0.91 -3.29 -15.11
N GLU A 97 0.29 -2.99 -16.24
CA GLU A 97 0.78 -3.39 -17.56
C GLU A 97 2.09 -2.68 -17.94
N GLU A 98 2.15 -1.36 -17.76
CA GLU A 98 3.32 -0.57 -18.17
C GLU A 98 4.56 -0.85 -17.32
N ARG A 99 4.39 -1.19 -16.04
CA ARG A 99 5.50 -1.40 -15.11
C ARG A 99 5.79 -2.87 -14.80
N GLY A 100 5.02 -3.80 -15.37
CA GLY A 100 5.21 -5.23 -15.11
C GLY A 100 5.02 -5.59 -13.65
N ILE A 101 3.99 -5.04 -13.02
CA ILE A 101 3.69 -5.23 -11.60
C ILE A 101 2.93 -6.55 -11.43
N ASP A 102 3.46 -7.47 -10.62
CA ASP A 102 2.84 -8.75 -10.29
C ASP A 102 1.96 -8.67 -9.02
N HIS A 103 1.34 -7.51 -8.80
CA HIS A 103 0.54 -7.23 -7.61
C HIS A 103 -0.80 -6.61 -8.03
N ARG A 104 -1.80 -6.79 -7.17
CA ARG A 104 -3.12 -6.18 -7.36
C ARG A 104 -3.18 -4.83 -6.66
N LEU A 105 -4.02 -3.95 -7.18
CA LEU A 105 -4.18 -2.59 -6.65
C LEU A 105 -5.66 -2.32 -6.36
N TYR A 106 -5.95 -1.86 -5.14
CA TYR A 106 -7.27 -1.36 -4.78
C TYR A 106 -7.48 0.06 -5.30
N ALA A 107 -8.62 0.29 -5.94
CA ALA A 107 -9.05 1.61 -6.38
C ALA A 107 -9.94 2.25 -5.32
N ASP A 108 -9.51 3.40 -4.78
CA ASP A 108 -10.24 4.17 -3.76
C ASP A 108 -10.36 5.65 -4.14
N PRO A 109 -11.09 5.98 -5.22
CA PRO A 109 -11.14 7.36 -5.74
C PRO A 109 -11.61 8.40 -4.74
N GLY A 110 -12.50 8.03 -3.81
CA GLY A 110 -12.98 8.91 -2.77
C GLY A 110 -12.02 9.11 -1.59
N ASN A 111 -10.89 8.41 -1.59
CA ASN A 111 -9.90 8.41 -0.51
C ASN A 111 -10.44 8.00 0.88
N GLY A 112 -11.59 7.31 0.91
CA GLY A 112 -12.24 6.90 2.16
C GLY A 112 -11.46 5.86 2.96
N VAL A 113 -10.68 5.00 2.29
CA VAL A 113 -9.82 4.03 2.95
C VAL A 113 -8.69 4.75 3.69
N ALA A 114 -8.03 5.70 3.04
CA ALA A 114 -6.97 6.50 3.67
C ALA A 114 -7.51 7.30 4.86
N GLU A 115 -8.72 7.86 4.75
CA GLU A 115 -9.37 8.54 5.88
C GLU A 115 -9.57 7.60 7.06
N ALA A 116 -10.06 6.38 6.81
CA ALA A 116 -10.28 5.38 7.84
C ALA A 116 -8.97 4.93 8.52
N PHE A 117 -7.87 4.86 7.77
CA PHE A 117 -6.54 4.53 8.29
C PHE A 117 -5.84 5.72 8.97
N GLY A 118 -6.38 6.92 8.85
CA GLY A 118 -5.80 8.14 9.44
C GLY A 118 -4.63 8.71 8.65
N ILE A 119 -4.57 8.49 7.34
CA ILE A 119 -3.45 8.89 6.48
C ILE A 119 -3.86 9.77 5.28
N ALA A 120 -5.09 10.26 5.25
CA ALA A 120 -5.52 11.15 4.18
C ALA A 120 -4.84 12.52 4.28
N HIS A 121 -4.40 13.06 3.15
CA HIS A 121 -3.73 14.36 3.08
C HIS A 121 -3.89 14.98 1.69
N ASP A 122 -3.80 16.30 1.60
CA ASP A 122 -3.78 17.05 0.33
C ASP A 122 -2.34 17.26 -0.17
N LEU A 123 -1.60 16.19 -0.34
CA LEU A 123 -0.14 16.18 -0.55
C LEU A 123 0.39 17.21 -1.55
N ASP A 124 -0.24 17.29 -2.72
CA ASP A 124 0.18 18.15 -3.81
C ASP A 124 -0.55 19.51 -3.84
N GLY A 125 -1.45 19.74 -2.89
CA GLY A 125 -2.23 20.96 -2.82
C GLY A 125 -3.18 21.17 -3.99
N MET A 126 -3.51 20.15 -4.76
CA MET A 126 -4.45 20.22 -5.86
C MET A 126 -5.86 20.44 -5.35
N ALA A 127 -6.56 21.44 -5.89
CA ALA A 127 -7.93 21.75 -5.50
C ALA A 127 -8.87 20.55 -5.73
N GLY A 128 -9.54 20.13 -4.67
CA GLY A 128 -10.51 19.04 -4.73
C GLY A 128 -9.92 17.64 -4.62
N PHE A 129 -8.61 17.50 -4.44
CA PHE A 129 -7.95 16.20 -4.29
C PHE A 129 -7.49 15.98 -2.85
N SER A 130 -7.85 14.80 -2.33
CA SER A 130 -7.25 14.23 -1.13
C SER A 130 -6.61 12.90 -1.53
N GLU A 131 -5.43 12.62 -1.01
CA GLU A 131 -4.65 11.44 -1.36
C GLU A 131 -4.17 10.73 -0.10
N PRO A 132 -3.86 9.43 -0.16
CA PRO A 132 -3.18 8.79 0.96
C PRO A 132 -1.74 9.28 1.04
N ARG A 133 -1.23 9.48 2.26
CA ARG A 133 0.21 9.56 2.45
C ARG A 133 0.84 8.26 1.99
N PRO A 134 2.06 8.25 1.47
CA PRO A 134 2.80 7.00 1.33
C PRO A 134 2.82 6.26 2.65
N ALA A 135 2.46 4.99 2.64
CA ALA A 135 2.36 4.19 3.85
C ALA A 135 2.43 2.70 3.53
N VAL A 136 2.88 1.91 4.49
CA VAL A 136 2.81 0.45 4.42
C VAL A 136 2.26 -0.06 5.74
N PHE A 137 1.22 -0.90 5.66
CA PHE A 137 0.66 -1.60 6.80
C PHE A 137 0.75 -3.09 6.55
N VAL A 138 1.45 -3.80 7.42
CA VAL A 138 1.51 -5.27 7.38
C VAL A 138 0.46 -5.81 8.34
N LEU A 139 -0.49 -6.57 7.81
CA LEU A 139 -1.67 -7.05 8.53
C LEU A 139 -1.63 -8.56 8.69
N GLU A 140 -1.99 -9.01 9.88
CA GLU A 140 -2.26 -10.43 10.14
C GLU A 140 -3.63 -10.83 9.57
N THR A 141 -3.93 -12.11 9.58
CA THR A 141 -5.16 -12.68 8.98
C THR A 141 -6.44 -12.19 9.64
N ASP A 142 -6.37 -11.68 10.86
CA ASP A 142 -7.47 -11.07 11.60
C ASP A 142 -7.53 -9.54 11.48
N LEU A 143 -6.71 -8.97 10.59
CA LEU A 143 -6.53 -7.54 10.37
C LEU A 143 -5.77 -6.81 11.51
N THR A 144 -5.18 -7.52 12.43
CA THR A 144 -4.28 -6.86 13.41
C THR A 144 -3.09 -6.25 12.68
N VAL A 145 -2.80 -5.00 12.95
CA VAL A 145 -1.63 -4.30 12.40
C VAL A 145 -0.37 -4.83 13.07
N ALA A 146 0.41 -5.62 12.35
CA ALA A 146 1.67 -6.16 12.86
C ALA A 146 2.80 -5.15 12.77
N TRP A 147 2.79 -4.31 11.75
CA TRP A 147 3.79 -3.29 11.50
C TRP A 147 3.21 -2.18 10.64
N ALA A 148 3.63 -0.94 10.90
CA ALA A 148 3.16 0.21 10.16
C ALA A 148 4.29 1.21 9.93
N TRP A 149 4.33 1.77 8.73
CA TRP A 149 5.10 2.95 8.39
C TRP A 149 4.19 3.94 7.65
N VAL A 150 4.23 5.19 8.07
CA VAL A 150 3.48 6.28 7.43
C VAL A 150 4.42 7.46 7.21
N ALA A 151 4.44 8.00 6.00
CA ALA A 151 5.28 9.14 5.66
C ALA A 151 4.96 10.37 6.52
N GLU A 152 5.98 10.99 7.09
CA GLU A 152 5.88 12.25 7.82
C GLU A 152 6.41 13.42 7.00
N GLN A 153 6.81 13.16 5.78
CA GLN A 153 7.26 14.16 4.81
C GLN A 153 6.86 13.74 3.39
N TRP A 154 6.90 14.67 2.46
CA TRP A 154 6.54 14.43 1.07
C TRP A 154 7.57 15.07 0.13
N PRO A 155 8.15 14.30 -0.80
CA PRO A 155 8.02 12.84 -0.96
C PRO A 155 8.77 12.07 0.12
N ASP A 156 8.36 10.82 0.35
CA ASP A 156 9.04 9.90 1.26
C ASP A 156 8.87 8.46 0.77
N PHE A 157 9.80 7.60 1.16
CA PHE A 157 9.81 6.19 0.79
C PHE A 157 10.07 5.34 2.03
N PRO A 158 9.48 4.13 2.10
CA PRO A 158 9.73 3.26 3.24
C PRO A 158 11.17 2.74 3.23
N ASP A 159 11.65 2.32 4.39
CA ASP A 159 12.81 1.43 4.47
C ASP A 159 12.38 0.04 4.00
N TYR A 160 12.70 -0.31 2.78
CA TYR A 160 12.26 -1.56 2.16
C TYR A 160 12.76 -2.80 2.90
N ASP A 161 13.97 -2.75 3.46
CA ASP A 161 14.50 -3.85 4.25
C ASP A 161 13.68 -4.06 5.53
N ALA A 162 13.25 -2.98 6.17
CA ALA A 162 12.37 -3.05 7.34
C ALA A 162 10.98 -3.60 6.98
N VAL A 163 10.46 -3.25 5.82
CA VAL A 163 9.18 -3.81 5.31
C VAL A 163 9.32 -5.32 5.08
N GLU A 164 10.41 -5.74 4.46
CA GLU A 164 10.68 -7.16 4.21
C GLU A 164 10.77 -7.94 5.53
N ASP A 165 11.47 -7.42 6.53
CA ASP A 165 11.54 -8.02 7.86
C ASP A 165 10.15 -8.17 8.49
N ALA A 166 9.30 -7.16 8.34
CA ALA A 166 7.93 -7.19 8.86
C ALA A 166 7.06 -8.22 8.15
N ILE A 167 7.18 -8.33 6.82
CA ILE A 167 6.47 -9.34 6.02
C ILE A 167 6.92 -10.73 6.45
N GLU A 168 8.22 -10.96 6.53
CA GLU A 168 8.77 -12.26 6.95
C GLU A 168 8.34 -12.66 8.35
N ALA A 169 8.14 -11.70 9.24
CA ALA A 169 7.69 -11.95 10.61
C ALA A 169 6.24 -12.47 10.69
N VAL A 170 5.38 -12.11 9.73
CA VAL A 170 3.98 -12.56 9.69
C VAL A 170 3.77 -13.72 8.73
N GLU A 171 4.75 -14.03 7.86
CA GLU A 171 4.68 -15.18 6.97
C GLU A 171 4.39 -16.44 7.77
N PRO A 172 3.49 -17.31 7.26
CA PRO A 172 3.33 -18.61 7.88
C PRO A 172 4.69 -19.30 7.87
N ARG A 173 5.19 -19.67 9.06
CA ARG A 173 6.37 -20.51 9.10
C ARG A 173 6.06 -21.75 8.27
N ALA A 174 6.91 -22.03 7.27
CA ALA A 174 6.92 -23.32 6.63
C ALA A 174 6.71 -24.35 7.74
N ALA A 175 5.68 -25.18 7.60
CA ALA A 175 5.33 -26.18 8.61
C ALA A 175 6.63 -26.74 9.15
N ALA A 176 6.86 -26.52 10.46
CA ALA A 176 8.12 -26.92 11.06
C ALA A 176 8.41 -28.32 10.56
N GLU A 177 9.48 -28.47 9.83
CA GLU A 177 9.93 -29.77 9.42
C GLU A 177 10.09 -30.58 10.71
N ALA A 178 9.10 -31.40 10.93
CA ALA A 178 9.11 -32.29 12.07
C ALA A 178 10.20 -33.33 11.87
#